data_f0d89e5ea80e3b262a4b6c9cfb252e8a
#
_entry.id   f0d89e5ea80e3b262a4b6c9cfb252e8a
#
_cell.length_a   1.000
_cell.length_b   1.000
_cell.length_c   1.000
_cell.angle_alpha   90.00
_cell.angle_beta   90.00
_cell.angle_gamma   90.00
#
_symmetry.space_group_name_H-M   'P 1'
#
loop_
_entity.id
_entity.type
_entity.pdbx_description
1 polymer ?
#
loop_
_entity_poly.entity_id
_entity_poly.type
_entity_poly.pdbx_seq_one_letter_code
_entity_poly.pdbx_strand_id
1 'polypeptide(L)'
;MNFLDHIEINPAIRMTKGEEYSFVDMASVSTKNRIPDHVERKQFSSGVRFQKGDTVIARIEPCLQNGKKFYCKEIEVGFGSTEFVVFRPKDDEVDSLYLYYFMQQNYIRQSMINSMTGSTGRQRVNNDVFQDLEISIPGVDDQRKIGKALSSYDELIENNNKQIALLEELANGLYKEWFCNYRFPGWERTTFIDGLPEGWTKCSLGQVIDFNPQIVLDKEREKDSVPMAALSVNSMLLDCREFKKTKSNAGSKFQNGDTLLARITPCLENGKTAYVMGIDSDEGAVGSTEFIVMRSKQINPYMVYLLARTNDFREMAIKTMTGSDGRQRAQVELIKGHEYILPCKEIIIRFGEMVKPVFESIFSKNCQNICLAESRDRLLARLIS
;
A
#
# COMPACT_ATOMS: atom_id res chain seq x y z
N MET A 1 -25.11 -13.42 -25.72
CA MET A 1 -25.92 -12.17 -25.73
C MET A 1 -24.98 -10.99 -25.96
N ASN A 2 -25.48 -9.90 -26.55
CA ASN A 2 -24.64 -8.73 -26.75
C ASN A 2 -24.42 -7.96 -25.45
N PHE A 3 -23.20 -7.50 -25.20
CA PHE A 3 -22.83 -6.76 -23.95
C PHE A 3 -23.68 -5.53 -23.72
N LEU A 4 -23.91 -4.73 -24.78
CA LEU A 4 -24.64 -3.47 -24.68
C LEU A 4 -26.16 -3.66 -24.49
N ASP A 5 -26.72 -4.84 -24.68
CA ASP A 5 -28.14 -5.06 -24.38
C ASP A 5 -28.42 -4.95 -22.89
N HIS A 6 -27.47 -5.40 -22.04
CA HIS A 6 -27.64 -5.54 -20.59
C HIS A 6 -26.77 -4.58 -19.75
N ILE A 7 -25.75 -3.96 -20.35
CA ILE A 7 -24.79 -3.11 -19.63
C ILE A 7 -24.70 -1.74 -20.27
N GLU A 8 -24.90 -0.70 -19.46
CA GLU A 8 -24.75 0.70 -19.88
C GLU A 8 -23.32 1.16 -19.59
N ILE A 9 -22.73 1.91 -20.57
CA ILE A 9 -21.39 2.49 -20.45
C ILE A 9 -21.51 3.98 -20.20
N ASN A 10 -20.86 4.49 -19.16
CA ASN A 10 -20.89 5.88 -18.73
C ASN A 10 -22.32 6.42 -18.55
N PRO A 11 -23.14 5.77 -17.72
CA PRO A 11 -24.54 6.16 -17.51
C PRO A 11 -24.66 7.62 -17.08
N ALA A 12 -25.72 8.29 -17.55
CA ALA A 12 -25.97 9.68 -17.21
C ALA A 12 -26.40 9.82 -15.75
N ILE A 13 -25.68 10.63 -14.97
CA ILE A 13 -26.02 10.99 -13.59
C ILE A 13 -26.15 12.51 -13.49
N ARG A 14 -27.24 12.99 -12.87
CA ARG A 14 -27.41 14.42 -12.62
C ARG A 14 -26.54 14.85 -11.44
N MET A 15 -25.71 15.86 -11.66
CA MET A 15 -24.89 16.51 -10.63
C MET A 15 -24.90 18.00 -10.86
N THR A 16 -25.05 18.77 -9.79
CA THR A 16 -25.08 20.24 -9.84
C THR A 16 -23.64 20.77 -9.76
N LYS A 17 -23.26 21.61 -10.71
CA LYS A 17 -21.93 22.24 -10.71
C LYS A 17 -21.77 23.14 -9.48
N GLY A 18 -20.66 23.00 -8.77
CA GLY A 18 -20.35 23.73 -7.54
C GLY A 18 -20.81 23.08 -6.25
N GLU A 19 -21.71 22.08 -6.31
CA GLU A 19 -22.07 21.26 -5.14
C GLU A 19 -20.98 20.22 -4.82
N GLU A 20 -20.90 19.81 -3.56
CA GLU A 20 -19.91 18.84 -3.11
C GLU A 20 -20.39 17.39 -3.22
N TYR A 21 -19.55 16.57 -3.85
CA TYR A 21 -19.77 15.13 -4.00
C TYR A 21 -18.51 14.36 -3.62
N SER A 22 -18.66 13.04 -3.50
CA SER A 22 -17.52 12.13 -3.35
C SER A 22 -16.65 12.16 -4.61
N PHE A 23 -15.35 12.34 -4.44
CA PHE A 23 -14.37 12.42 -5.53
C PHE A 23 -13.33 11.31 -5.39
N VAL A 24 -13.07 10.60 -6.47
CA VAL A 24 -12.03 9.57 -6.57
C VAL A 24 -11.07 9.95 -7.70
N ASP A 25 -9.81 10.20 -7.36
CA ASP A 25 -8.76 10.40 -8.37
C ASP A 25 -8.17 9.05 -8.82
N MET A 26 -7.34 9.08 -9.86
CA MET A 26 -6.68 7.89 -10.38
C MET A 26 -5.62 7.32 -9.41
N ALA A 27 -5.02 8.16 -8.57
CA ALA A 27 -4.03 7.73 -7.59
C ALA A 27 -4.67 6.90 -6.47
N SER A 28 -5.89 7.27 -6.07
CA SER A 28 -6.68 6.58 -5.03
C SER A 28 -7.23 5.22 -5.48
N VAL A 29 -7.13 4.85 -6.75
CA VAL A 29 -7.57 3.54 -7.24
C VAL A 29 -6.42 2.54 -7.14
N SER A 30 -6.56 1.58 -6.24
CA SER A 30 -5.62 0.47 -6.04
C SER A 30 -5.76 -0.58 -7.15
N THR A 31 -4.69 -1.33 -7.39
CA THR A 31 -4.72 -2.56 -8.19
C THR A 31 -5.09 -3.80 -7.36
N LYS A 32 -5.20 -3.64 -6.03
CA LYS A 32 -5.33 -4.71 -5.04
C LYS A 32 -6.67 -4.71 -4.34
N ASN A 33 -7.26 -3.54 -4.12
CA ASN A 33 -8.48 -3.35 -3.36
C ASN A 33 -9.67 -3.19 -4.30
N ARG A 34 -10.83 -3.72 -3.86
CA ARG A 34 -12.09 -3.57 -4.58
C ARG A 34 -12.67 -2.16 -4.47
N ILE A 35 -12.40 -1.47 -3.39
CA ILE A 35 -12.83 -0.10 -3.14
C ILE A 35 -11.67 0.88 -3.29
N PRO A 36 -11.91 2.18 -3.56
CA PRO A 36 -10.85 3.19 -3.55
C PRO A 36 -10.15 3.26 -2.19
N ASP A 37 -8.82 3.47 -2.19
CA ASP A 37 -8.03 3.65 -0.96
C ASP A 37 -8.36 4.98 -0.26
N HIS A 38 -8.78 5.99 -1.02
CA HIS A 38 -9.15 7.31 -0.52
C HIS A 38 -10.29 7.91 -1.31
N VAL A 39 -11.22 8.57 -0.62
CA VAL A 39 -12.36 9.30 -1.19
C VAL A 39 -12.41 10.68 -0.56
N GLU A 40 -12.35 11.72 -1.37
CA GLU A 40 -12.42 13.10 -0.93
C GLU A 40 -13.84 13.66 -1.12
N ARG A 41 -14.16 14.74 -0.41
CA ARG A 41 -15.31 15.61 -0.73
C ARG A 41 -14.79 16.76 -1.57
N LYS A 42 -15.37 16.97 -2.77
CA LYS A 42 -14.91 17.99 -3.71
C LYS A 42 -16.09 18.61 -4.46
N GLN A 43 -15.99 19.91 -4.75
CA GLN A 43 -16.97 20.59 -5.59
C GLN A 43 -16.91 20.05 -7.02
N PHE A 44 -18.08 19.65 -7.54
CA PHE A 44 -18.18 19.13 -8.90
C PHE A 44 -17.95 20.23 -9.93
N SER A 45 -17.02 20.01 -10.83
CA SER A 45 -16.78 20.85 -12.01
C SER A 45 -16.88 20.05 -13.31
N SER A 46 -16.17 18.93 -13.35
CA SER A 46 -16.13 18.00 -14.48
C SER A 46 -15.54 16.65 -14.03
N GLY A 47 -15.74 15.62 -14.82
CA GLY A 47 -15.23 14.27 -14.55
C GLY A 47 -16.26 13.19 -14.90
N VAL A 48 -15.82 11.94 -14.86
CA VAL A 48 -16.70 10.78 -15.02
C VAL A 48 -17.51 10.61 -13.75
N ARG A 49 -18.81 10.40 -13.90
CA ARG A 49 -19.78 10.29 -12.80
C ARG A 49 -20.11 8.84 -12.58
N PHE A 50 -20.27 8.45 -11.32
CA PHE A 50 -20.61 7.11 -10.92
C PHE A 50 -21.46 7.11 -9.64
N GLN A 51 -22.14 6.04 -9.38
CA GLN A 51 -22.96 5.85 -8.19
C GLN A 51 -22.82 4.45 -7.62
N LYS A 52 -23.45 4.23 -6.48
CA LYS A 52 -23.48 2.93 -5.82
C LYS A 52 -23.93 1.81 -6.76
N GLY A 53 -23.18 0.70 -6.76
CA GLY A 53 -23.40 -0.43 -7.64
C GLY A 53 -22.63 -0.37 -8.97
N ASP A 54 -22.02 0.76 -9.31
CA ASP A 54 -21.24 0.87 -10.54
C ASP A 54 -19.90 0.16 -10.44
N THR A 55 -19.46 -0.39 -11.56
CA THR A 55 -18.07 -0.84 -11.79
C THR A 55 -17.32 0.23 -12.55
N VAL A 56 -16.23 0.72 -11.97
CA VAL A 56 -15.40 1.78 -12.56
C VAL A 56 -14.02 1.24 -12.89
N ILE A 57 -13.57 1.42 -14.13
CA ILE A 57 -12.30 0.91 -14.64
C ILE A 57 -11.51 2.06 -15.24
N ALA A 58 -10.19 2.07 -15.05
CA ALA A 58 -9.31 3.01 -15.75
C ALA A 58 -9.28 2.68 -17.25
N ARG A 59 -9.45 3.68 -18.11
CA ARG A 59 -9.45 3.53 -19.57
C ARG A 59 -8.13 3.91 -20.25
N ILE A 60 -7.18 4.44 -19.51
CA ILE A 60 -5.89 4.94 -20.03
C ILE A 60 -4.74 3.99 -19.67
N GLU A 61 -3.74 3.87 -20.56
CA GLU A 61 -2.47 3.22 -20.20
C GLU A 61 -1.60 4.11 -19.29
N PRO A 62 -0.79 3.55 -18.37
CA PRO A 62 -0.70 2.12 -18.07
C PRO A 62 -1.74 1.64 -17.03
N CYS A 63 -2.68 2.49 -16.64
CA CYS A 63 -3.61 2.21 -15.53
C CYS A 63 -4.51 0.99 -15.81
N LEU A 64 -5.03 0.86 -17.04
CA LEU A 64 -5.80 -0.32 -17.45
C LEU A 64 -4.95 -1.59 -17.43
N GLN A 65 -3.73 -1.52 -17.99
CA GLN A 65 -2.80 -2.65 -18.03
C GLN A 65 -2.36 -3.07 -16.63
N ASN A 66 -2.31 -2.14 -15.69
CA ASN A 66 -2.04 -2.42 -14.29
C ASN A 66 -3.29 -2.92 -13.53
N GLY A 67 -4.47 -2.90 -14.15
CA GLY A 67 -5.71 -3.41 -13.56
C GLY A 67 -6.39 -2.47 -12.57
N LYS A 68 -6.18 -1.15 -12.69
CA LYS A 68 -6.87 -0.16 -11.83
C LYS A 68 -8.37 -0.15 -12.09
N LYS A 69 -9.13 -0.52 -11.07
CA LYS A 69 -10.60 -0.60 -11.07
C LYS A 69 -11.14 -0.51 -9.65
N PHE A 70 -12.41 -0.17 -9.50
CA PHE A 70 -13.10 -0.25 -8.22
C PHE A 70 -14.60 -0.51 -8.40
N TYR A 71 -15.22 -1.03 -7.33
CA TYR A 71 -16.66 -1.16 -7.18
C TYR A 71 -17.18 -0.05 -6.29
N CYS A 72 -18.20 0.67 -6.73
CA CYS A 72 -18.86 1.71 -5.94
C CYS A 72 -19.75 1.11 -4.87
N LYS A 73 -19.14 0.68 -3.73
CA LYS A 73 -19.85 0.04 -2.63
C LYS A 73 -20.59 1.03 -1.73
N GLU A 74 -19.89 2.10 -1.32
CA GLU A 74 -20.33 3.04 -0.28
C GLU A 74 -20.52 4.47 -0.81
N ILE A 75 -20.21 4.73 -2.08
CA ILE A 75 -20.37 6.04 -2.71
C ILE A 75 -21.77 6.12 -3.34
N GLU A 76 -22.69 6.83 -2.73
CA GLU A 76 -24.05 6.97 -3.26
C GLU A 76 -24.04 7.67 -4.63
N VAL A 77 -23.38 8.83 -4.72
CA VAL A 77 -23.10 9.56 -5.98
C VAL A 77 -21.71 10.18 -5.87
N GLY A 78 -20.92 10.00 -6.91
CA GLY A 78 -19.56 10.55 -6.98
C GLY A 78 -19.09 10.84 -8.38
N PHE A 79 -17.91 11.43 -8.46
CA PHE A 79 -17.22 11.69 -9.72
C PHE A 79 -15.72 11.48 -9.56
N GLY A 80 -15.02 11.40 -10.67
CA GLY A 80 -13.58 11.20 -10.64
C GLY A 80 -12.90 11.54 -11.94
N SER A 81 -11.70 10.98 -12.12
CA SER A 81 -10.88 11.20 -13.31
C SER A 81 -11.66 11.02 -14.60
N THR A 82 -11.41 11.88 -15.60
CA THR A 82 -11.93 11.72 -16.96
C THR A 82 -11.39 10.47 -17.66
N GLU A 83 -10.38 9.84 -17.08
CA GLU A 83 -9.78 8.59 -17.57
C GLU A 83 -10.42 7.33 -16.96
N PHE A 84 -11.60 7.44 -16.40
CA PHE A 84 -12.45 6.31 -16.01
C PHE A 84 -13.46 5.98 -17.11
N VAL A 85 -13.91 4.74 -17.11
CA VAL A 85 -15.11 4.25 -17.79
C VAL A 85 -15.96 3.51 -16.75
N VAL A 86 -17.27 3.73 -16.80
CA VAL A 86 -18.25 3.20 -15.84
C VAL A 86 -19.14 2.18 -16.52
N PHE A 87 -19.39 1.08 -15.85
CA PHE A 87 -20.29 0.02 -16.29
C PHE A 87 -21.39 -0.18 -15.25
N ARG A 88 -22.64 -0.19 -15.72
CA ARG A 88 -23.85 -0.36 -14.90
C ARG A 88 -24.78 -1.35 -15.55
N PRO A 89 -25.37 -2.30 -14.81
CA PRO A 89 -26.48 -3.11 -15.30
C PRO A 89 -27.66 -2.23 -15.76
N LYS A 90 -28.26 -2.52 -16.89
CA LYS A 90 -29.45 -1.82 -17.40
C LYS A 90 -30.74 -2.32 -16.80
N ASP A 91 -30.75 -3.58 -16.40
CA ASP A 91 -31.91 -4.34 -15.95
C ASP A 91 -31.53 -5.29 -14.81
N ASP A 92 -32.52 -6.05 -14.32
CA ASP A 92 -32.34 -7.01 -13.24
C ASP A 92 -31.75 -8.36 -13.70
N GLU A 93 -31.39 -8.51 -14.96
CA GLU A 93 -30.77 -9.74 -15.49
C GLU A 93 -29.27 -9.82 -15.20
N VAL A 94 -28.65 -8.67 -14.89
CA VAL A 94 -27.25 -8.59 -14.49
C VAL A 94 -27.11 -8.07 -13.07
N ASP A 95 -26.53 -8.88 -12.17
CA ASP A 95 -26.21 -8.45 -10.82
C ASP A 95 -24.98 -7.53 -10.82
N SER A 96 -25.07 -6.37 -10.15
CA SER A 96 -24.03 -5.34 -10.17
C SER A 96 -22.70 -5.81 -9.54
N LEU A 97 -22.77 -6.62 -8.50
CA LEU A 97 -21.58 -7.17 -7.84
C LEU A 97 -20.92 -8.26 -8.70
N TYR A 98 -21.75 -9.11 -9.35
CA TYR A 98 -21.26 -10.06 -10.33
C TYR A 98 -20.58 -9.34 -11.51
N LEU A 99 -21.17 -8.27 -12.03
CA LEU A 99 -20.59 -7.47 -13.11
C LEU A 99 -19.19 -6.99 -12.77
N TYR A 100 -18.93 -6.54 -11.53
CA TYR A 100 -17.61 -6.13 -11.10
C TYR A 100 -16.57 -7.25 -11.26
N TYR A 101 -16.90 -8.48 -10.90
CA TYR A 101 -16.00 -9.63 -11.06
C TYR A 101 -15.94 -10.10 -12.51
N PHE A 102 -17.04 -10.07 -13.22
CA PHE A 102 -17.11 -10.43 -14.65
C PHE A 102 -16.19 -9.55 -15.50
N MET A 103 -16.16 -8.25 -15.26
CA MET A 103 -15.29 -7.30 -15.96
C MET A 103 -13.78 -7.54 -15.72
N GLN A 104 -13.41 -8.43 -14.82
CA GLN A 104 -12.02 -8.79 -14.56
C GLN A 104 -11.51 -9.95 -15.44
N GLN A 105 -12.37 -10.56 -16.24
CA GLN A 105 -11.98 -11.65 -17.12
C GLN A 105 -10.93 -11.21 -18.15
N ASN A 106 -9.99 -12.11 -18.42
CA ASN A 106 -8.87 -11.81 -19.30
C ASN A 106 -9.32 -11.42 -20.71
N TYR A 107 -10.35 -12.07 -21.28
CA TYR A 107 -10.80 -11.77 -22.62
C TYR A 107 -11.40 -10.34 -22.71
N ILE A 108 -12.17 -9.91 -21.72
CA ILE A 108 -12.74 -8.55 -21.66
C ILE A 108 -11.62 -7.52 -21.54
N ARG A 109 -10.71 -7.74 -20.59
CA ARG A 109 -9.57 -6.86 -20.38
C ARG A 109 -8.69 -6.77 -21.64
N GLN A 110 -8.44 -7.90 -22.29
CA GLN A 110 -7.63 -7.94 -23.51
C GLN A 110 -8.34 -7.23 -24.67
N SER A 111 -9.67 -7.40 -24.81
CA SER A 111 -10.47 -6.65 -25.79
C SER A 111 -10.36 -5.13 -25.56
N MET A 112 -10.47 -4.67 -24.30
CA MET A 112 -10.25 -3.26 -23.96
C MET A 112 -8.84 -2.79 -24.34
N ILE A 113 -7.79 -3.56 -24.01
CA ILE A 113 -6.40 -3.21 -24.33
C ILE A 113 -6.19 -3.16 -25.86
N ASN A 114 -6.68 -4.13 -26.59
CA ASN A 114 -6.54 -4.21 -28.05
C ASN A 114 -7.28 -3.06 -28.79
N SER A 115 -8.34 -2.51 -28.18
CA SER A 115 -9.10 -1.39 -28.73
C SER A 115 -8.45 -0.02 -28.49
N MET A 116 -7.36 0.02 -27.71
CA MET A 116 -6.76 1.30 -27.32
C MET A 116 -6.22 2.09 -28.52
N THR A 117 -6.53 3.36 -28.54
CA THR A 117 -6.08 4.31 -29.57
C THR A 117 -5.43 5.54 -28.94
N GLY A 118 -4.54 6.20 -29.68
CA GLY A 118 -3.81 7.39 -29.24
C GLY A 118 -2.29 7.22 -29.30
N SER A 119 -1.56 8.20 -28.80
CA SER A 119 -0.09 8.15 -28.74
C SER A 119 0.40 7.24 -27.61
N THR A 120 1.55 6.61 -27.82
CA THR A 120 2.21 5.73 -26.82
C THR A 120 2.31 6.43 -25.46
N GLY A 121 1.91 5.72 -24.39
CA GLY A 121 1.87 6.24 -23.02
C GLY A 121 0.62 7.06 -22.68
N ARG A 122 -0.27 7.30 -23.68
CA ARG A 122 -1.54 8.02 -23.50
C ARG A 122 -2.70 7.38 -24.28
N GLN A 123 -2.58 6.11 -24.63
CA GLN A 123 -3.65 5.40 -25.31
C GLN A 123 -4.85 5.21 -24.38
N ARG A 124 -6.06 5.22 -24.98
CA ARG A 124 -7.34 5.09 -24.28
C ARG A 124 -8.20 4.05 -24.95
N VAL A 125 -8.94 3.31 -24.14
CA VAL A 125 -9.95 2.36 -24.64
C VAL A 125 -10.92 3.06 -25.58
N ASN A 126 -11.13 2.49 -26.77
CA ASN A 126 -12.24 2.84 -27.64
C ASN A 126 -13.49 2.06 -27.20
N ASN A 127 -14.51 2.76 -26.76
CA ASN A 127 -15.74 2.15 -26.26
C ASN A 127 -16.52 1.37 -27.35
N ASP A 128 -16.24 1.59 -28.62
CA ASP A 128 -16.86 0.82 -29.73
C ASP A 128 -16.58 -0.69 -29.64
N VAL A 129 -15.50 -1.07 -28.94
CA VAL A 129 -15.17 -2.48 -28.69
C VAL A 129 -16.32 -3.27 -28.02
N PHE A 130 -17.19 -2.61 -27.29
CA PHE A 130 -18.31 -3.24 -26.61
C PHE A 130 -19.55 -3.44 -27.49
N GLN A 131 -19.59 -2.84 -28.71
CA GLN A 131 -20.73 -2.98 -29.62
C GLN A 131 -20.88 -4.40 -30.14
N ASP A 132 -19.75 -5.05 -30.44
CA ASP A 132 -19.71 -6.40 -30.99
C ASP A 132 -19.27 -7.44 -29.94
N LEU A 133 -19.22 -7.06 -28.67
CA LEU A 133 -18.78 -7.95 -27.60
C LEU A 133 -19.92 -8.89 -27.19
N GLU A 134 -19.79 -10.15 -27.56
CA GLU A 134 -20.68 -11.21 -27.10
C GLU A 134 -20.24 -11.71 -25.72
N ILE A 135 -21.20 -11.85 -24.81
CA ILE A 135 -20.99 -12.35 -23.45
C ILE A 135 -21.88 -13.56 -23.16
N SER A 136 -21.37 -14.46 -22.35
CA SER A 136 -22.12 -15.56 -21.76
C SER A 136 -22.11 -15.42 -20.24
N ILE A 137 -23.28 -15.23 -19.66
CA ILE A 137 -23.45 -15.06 -18.21
C ILE A 137 -24.52 -16.05 -17.71
N PRO A 138 -24.39 -16.58 -16.49
CA PRO A 138 -25.39 -17.45 -15.89
C PRO A 138 -26.66 -16.67 -15.53
N GLY A 139 -27.71 -17.40 -15.13
CA GLY A 139 -28.93 -16.76 -14.60
C GLY A 139 -28.63 -15.91 -13.36
N VAL A 140 -29.43 -14.86 -13.14
CA VAL A 140 -29.21 -13.81 -12.11
C VAL A 140 -29.05 -14.38 -10.69
N ASP A 141 -29.75 -15.46 -10.33
CA ASP A 141 -29.61 -16.08 -9.02
C ASP A 141 -28.23 -16.74 -8.82
N ASP A 142 -27.64 -17.31 -9.86
CA ASP A 142 -26.30 -17.85 -9.81
C ASP A 142 -25.26 -16.71 -9.84
N GLN A 143 -25.50 -15.64 -10.60
CA GLN A 143 -24.69 -14.42 -10.55
C GLN A 143 -24.61 -13.87 -9.12
N ARG A 144 -25.73 -13.74 -8.42
CA ARG A 144 -25.77 -13.30 -7.01
C ARG A 144 -24.97 -14.21 -6.08
N LYS A 145 -25.09 -15.54 -6.24
CA LYS A 145 -24.29 -16.50 -5.46
C LYS A 145 -22.79 -16.35 -5.72
N ILE A 146 -22.39 -16.24 -6.97
CA ILE A 146 -21.00 -16.06 -7.40
C ILE A 146 -20.46 -14.73 -6.87
N GLY A 147 -21.18 -13.64 -7.12
CA GLY A 147 -20.81 -12.30 -6.66
C GLY A 147 -20.63 -12.24 -5.13
N LYS A 148 -21.57 -12.83 -4.38
CA LYS A 148 -21.49 -12.92 -2.92
C LYS A 148 -20.31 -13.77 -2.43
N ALA A 149 -20.04 -14.91 -3.06
CA ALA A 149 -18.94 -15.78 -2.70
C ALA A 149 -17.57 -15.06 -2.89
N LEU A 150 -17.37 -14.40 -4.03
CA LEU A 150 -16.16 -13.63 -4.30
C LEU A 150 -16.04 -12.40 -3.40
N SER A 151 -17.16 -11.71 -3.16
CA SER A 151 -17.22 -10.54 -2.27
C SER A 151 -16.81 -10.86 -0.84
N SER A 152 -17.10 -12.07 -0.34
CA SER A 152 -16.72 -12.46 1.01
C SER A 152 -15.21 -12.42 1.24
N TYR A 153 -14.41 -12.77 0.23
CA TYR A 153 -12.95 -12.64 0.30
C TYR A 153 -12.52 -11.17 0.34
N ASP A 154 -13.09 -10.33 -0.53
CA ASP A 154 -12.76 -8.90 -0.55
C ASP A 154 -13.19 -8.21 0.75
N GLU A 155 -14.30 -8.58 1.35
CA GLU A 155 -14.77 -8.05 2.64
C GLU A 155 -13.82 -8.41 3.78
N LEU A 156 -13.28 -9.63 3.80
CA LEU A 156 -12.26 -10.01 4.76
C LEU A 156 -10.95 -9.23 4.56
N ILE A 157 -10.53 -9.03 3.31
CA ILE A 157 -9.35 -8.21 2.97
C ILE A 157 -9.58 -6.75 3.40
N GLU A 158 -10.73 -6.16 3.08
CA GLU A 158 -11.11 -4.80 3.49
C GLU A 158 -11.09 -4.65 5.03
N ASN A 159 -11.64 -5.63 5.75
CA ASN A 159 -11.62 -5.63 7.21
C ASN A 159 -10.20 -5.74 7.78
N ASN A 160 -9.38 -6.66 7.24
CA ASN A 160 -7.99 -6.78 7.64
C ASN A 160 -7.20 -5.49 7.38
N ASN A 161 -7.40 -4.84 6.23
CA ASN A 161 -6.74 -3.56 5.90
C ASN A 161 -7.13 -2.45 6.88
N LYS A 162 -8.40 -2.35 7.27
CA LYS A 162 -8.86 -1.42 8.31
C LYS A 162 -8.18 -1.69 9.66
N GLN A 163 -8.07 -2.96 10.05
CA GLN A 163 -7.40 -3.35 11.30
C GLN A 163 -5.90 -3.08 11.24
N ILE A 164 -5.23 -3.33 10.11
CA ILE A 164 -3.81 -3.00 9.91
C ILE A 164 -3.59 -1.49 10.10
N ALA A 165 -4.39 -0.65 9.46
CA ALA A 165 -4.28 0.81 9.59
C ALA A 165 -4.44 1.28 11.04
N LEU A 166 -5.42 0.75 11.78
CA LEU A 166 -5.62 1.07 13.22
C LEU A 166 -4.46 0.59 14.09
N LEU A 167 -3.89 -0.58 13.79
CA LEU A 167 -2.72 -1.10 14.51
C LEU A 167 -1.46 -0.27 14.22
N GLU A 168 -1.25 0.18 12.99
CA GLU A 168 -0.16 1.10 12.65
C GLU A 168 -0.33 2.45 13.35
N GLU A 169 -1.55 2.99 13.38
CA GLU A 169 -1.87 4.22 14.11
C GLU A 169 -1.61 4.07 15.61
N LEU A 170 -2.03 2.96 16.22
CA LEU A 170 -1.77 2.65 17.62
C LEU A 170 -0.26 2.62 17.92
N ALA A 171 0.53 1.91 17.10
CA ALA A 171 1.98 1.81 17.31
C ALA A 171 2.67 3.18 17.19
N ASN A 172 2.30 3.98 16.18
CA ASN A 172 2.81 5.34 15.99
C ASN A 172 2.40 6.27 17.14
N GLY A 173 1.15 6.18 17.59
CA GLY A 173 0.63 6.94 18.73
C GLY A 173 1.38 6.63 20.04
N LEU A 174 1.58 5.34 20.33
CA LEU A 174 2.36 4.90 21.50
C LEU A 174 3.80 5.41 21.42
N TYR A 175 4.46 5.33 20.27
CA TYR A 175 5.81 5.84 20.09
C TYR A 175 5.87 7.35 20.37
N LYS A 176 4.94 8.12 19.81
CA LYS A 176 4.85 9.56 20.01
C LYS A 176 4.61 9.93 21.48
N GLU A 177 3.67 9.27 22.13
CA GLU A 177 3.39 9.54 23.55
C GLU A 177 4.59 9.24 24.45
N TRP A 178 5.24 8.08 24.24
CA TRP A 178 6.33 7.67 25.13
C TRP A 178 7.63 8.43 24.88
N PHE A 179 8.01 8.66 23.62
CA PHE A 179 9.36 9.13 23.27
C PHE A 179 9.43 10.56 22.74
N CYS A 180 8.31 11.12 22.27
CA CYS A 180 8.26 12.52 21.87
C CYS A 180 7.61 13.38 22.96
N ASN A 181 6.54 12.89 23.60
CA ASN A 181 5.80 13.60 24.66
C ASN A 181 6.25 13.21 26.07
N TYR A 182 7.14 12.21 26.22
CA TYR A 182 7.64 11.65 27.48
C TYR A 182 6.54 11.10 28.41
N ARG A 183 5.39 10.68 27.85
CA ARG A 183 4.25 10.13 28.58
C ARG A 183 4.26 8.61 28.57
N PHE A 184 5.33 8.02 29.06
CA PHE A 184 5.47 6.57 29.26
C PHE A 184 4.82 6.14 30.59
N PRO A 185 4.49 4.87 30.81
CA PRO A 185 3.87 4.42 32.07
C PRO A 185 4.74 4.74 33.27
N GLY A 186 4.23 5.55 34.20
CA GLY A 186 4.92 6.02 35.39
C GLY A 186 5.57 7.41 35.25
N TRP A 187 5.42 8.07 34.11
CA TRP A 187 6.03 9.39 33.86
C TRP A 187 5.63 10.46 34.89
N GLU A 188 4.43 10.40 35.47
CA GLU A 188 3.93 11.36 36.46
C GLU A 188 4.77 11.34 37.76
N ARG A 189 5.49 10.25 38.01
CA ARG A 189 6.34 10.04 39.18
C ARG A 189 7.83 10.15 38.85
N THR A 190 8.16 10.37 37.59
CA THR A 190 9.54 10.46 37.13
C THR A 190 10.06 11.89 37.31
N THR A 191 11.23 11.99 37.90
CA THR A 191 11.95 13.28 37.99
C THR A 191 12.43 13.69 36.60
N PHE A 192 12.35 14.98 36.29
CA PHE A 192 12.92 15.54 35.06
C PHE A 192 14.18 16.32 35.38
N ILE A 193 15.29 16.03 34.74
CA ILE A 193 16.59 16.67 34.88
C ILE A 193 16.96 17.27 33.53
N ASP A 194 17.22 18.58 33.49
CA ASP A 194 17.53 19.31 32.24
C ASP A 194 16.50 19.08 31.09
N GLY A 195 15.23 18.94 31.46
CA GLY A 195 14.12 18.71 30.51
C GLY A 195 13.99 17.28 29.99
N LEU A 196 14.78 16.34 30.49
CA LEU A 196 14.70 14.92 30.16
C LEU A 196 14.25 14.09 31.37
N PRO A 197 13.51 12.99 31.16
CA PRO A 197 13.23 12.05 32.22
C PRO A 197 14.52 11.49 32.82
N GLU A 198 14.54 11.29 34.13
CA GLU A 198 15.69 10.71 34.84
C GLU A 198 16.13 9.37 34.20
N GLY A 199 17.45 9.22 34.01
CA GLY A 199 18.02 8.04 33.37
C GLY A 199 17.99 8.04 31.84
N TRP A 200 17.42 9.08 31.22
CA TRP A 200 17.52 9.26 29.76
C TRP A 200 18.75 10.09 29.41
N THR A 201 19.39 9.78 28.30
CA THR A 201 20.65 10.40 27.91
C THR A 201 20.65 10.85 26.46
N LYS A 202 21.37 11.94 26.17
CA LYS A 202 21.64 12.38 24.80
C LYS A 202 22.77 11.57 24.20
N CYS A 203 22.57 11.10 22.98
CA CYS A 203 23.57 10.36 22.20
C CYS A 203 23.38 10.63 20.69
N SER A 204 24.22 10.04 19.86
CA SER A 204 24.00 10.09 18.41
C SER A 204 23.21 8.87 17.94
N LEU A 205 22.47 9.00 16.81
CA LEU A 205 21.76 7.88 16.19
C LEU A 205 22.67 6.69 15.88
N GLY A 206 23.91 6.92 15.46
CA GLY A 206 24.87 5.86 15.19
C GLY A 206 25.31 5.05 16.42
N GLN A 207 25.09 5.55 17.63
CA GLN A 207 25.32 4.79 18.87
C GLN A 207 24.19 3.79 19.15
N VAL A 208 22.96 4.09 18.73
CA VAL A 208 21.75 3.29 19.04
C VAL A 208 21.24 2.47 17.87
N ILE A 209 21.63 2.82 16.63
CA ILE A 209 21.26 2.14 15.38
C ILE A 209 22.53 1.81 14.59
N ASP A 210 22.61 0.59 14.09
CA ASP A 210 23.64 0.18 13.15
C ASP A 210 23.12 0.41 11.72
N PHE A 211 23.80 1.30 10.98
CA PHE A 211 23.43 1.67 9.63
C PHE A 211 24.22 0.86 8.61
N ASN A 212 23.54 0.21 7.68
CA ASN A 212 24.12 -0.67 6.66
C ASN A 212 25.02 -1.76 7.27
N PRO A 213 24.49 -2.56 8.22
CA PRO A 213 25.27 -3.59 8.90
C PRO A 213 25.82 -4.60 7.89
N GLN A 214 27.00 -5.12 8.18
CA GLN A 214 27.61 -6.15 7.36
C GLN A 214 26.92 -7.50 7.60
N ILE A 215 26.43 -8.13 6.53
CA ILE A 215 25.85 -9.46 6.54
C ILE A 215 26.60 -10.33 5.53
N VAL A 216 27.00 -11.51 5.95
CA VAL A 216 27.56 -12.54 5.08
C VAL A 216 26.41 -13.42 4.59
N LEU A 217 26.15 -13.38 3.29
CA LEU A 217 25.16 -14.23 2.63
C LEU A 217 25.87 -15.30 1.82
N ASP A 218 25.34 -16.52 1.85
CA ASP A 218 25.84 -17.62 1.02
C ASP A 218 25.63 -17.29 -0.46
N LYS A 219 26.70 -17.43 -1.26
CA LYS A 219 26.67 -17.15 -2.70
C LYS A 219 26.00 -18.26 -3.52
N GLU A 220 25.95 -19.46 -2.95
CA GLU A 220 25.36 -20.62 -3.65
C GLU A 220 23.87 -20.77 -3.41
N ARG A 221 23.34 -20.17 -2.32
CA ARG A 221 21.92 -20.24 -2.00
C ARG A 221 21.11 -19.14 -2.68
N GLU A 222 19.93 -19.52 -3.13
CA GLU A 222 18.92 -18.56 -3.57
C GLU A 222 18.36 -17.79 -2.37
N LYS A 223 18.17 -16.50 -2.55
CA LYS A 223 17.64 -15.57 -1.56
C LYS A 223 16.70 -14.56 -2.20
N ASP A 224 15.93 -13.87 -1.39
CA ASP A 224 15.04 -12.81 -1.87
C ASP A 224 15.84 -11.60 -2.34
N SER A 225 15.48 -11.09 -3.52
CA SER A 225 15.91 -9.82 -4.06
C SER A 225 14.73 -8.85 -4.01
N VAL A 226 14.86 -7.80 -3.20
CA VAL A 226 13.80 -6.85 -2.89
C VAL A 226 14.02 -5.53 -3.63
N PRO A 227 13.23 -5.23 -4.66
CA PRO A 227 13.35 -3.98 -5.40
C PRO A 227 12.74 -2.80 -4.63
N MET A 228 13.03 -1.57 -5.06
CA MET A 228 12.44 -0.35 -4.49
C MET A 228 10.90 -0.32 -4.60
N ALA A 229 10.33 -1.04 -5.57
CA ALA A 229 8.88 -1.15 -5.74
C ALA A 229 8.20 -1.87 -4.56
N ALA A 230 8.93 -2.77 -3.87
CA ALA A 230 8.42 -3.48 -2.71
C ALA A 230 8.19 -2.59 -1.47
N LEU A 231 8.81 -1.40 -1.41
CA LEU A 231 8.56 -0.42 -0.35
C LEU A 231 7.35 0.44 -0.72
N SER A 232 6.34 0.39 0.13
CA SER A 232 5.16 1.25 0.03
C SER A 232 5.32 2.52 0.88
N VAL A 233 4.60 3.57 0.53
CA VAL A 233 4.44 4.77 1.37
C VAL A 233 3.35 4.57 2.44
N ASN A 234 2.42 3.63 2.18
CA ASN A 234 1.21 3.41 2.96
C ASN A 234 1.18 2.05 3.69
N SER A 235 2.30 1.33 3.76
CA SER A 235 2.37 0.03 4.43
C SER A 235 3.66 -0.08 5.21
N MET A 236 3.55 -0.65 6.40
CA MET A 236 4.70 -1.00 7.24
C MET A 236 5.54 -2.11 6.62
N LEU A 237 4.91 -3.04 5.92
CA LEU A 237 5.57 -4.25 5.42
C LEU A 237 5.97 -4.12 3.95
N LEU A 238 6.96 -4.91 3.59
CA LEU A 238 7.35 -5.11 2.20
C LEU A 238 6.26 -5.86 1.42
N ASP A 239 6.04 -5.49 0.16
CA ASP A 239 5.20 -6.25 -0.74
C ASP A 239 5.99 -7.45 -1.30
N CYS A 240 5.77 -8.62 -0.72
CA CYS A 240 6.49 -9.84 -1.11
C CYS A 240 6.21 -10.30 -2.55
N ARG A 241 5.14 -9.81 -3.21
CA ARG A 241 4.85 -10.11 -4.62
C ARG A 241 5.84 -9.45 -5.59
N GLU A 242 6.53 -8.42 -5.13
CA GLU A 242 7.59 -7.75 -5.89
C GLU A 242 8.94 -8.49 -5.76
N PHE A 243 9.06 -9.47 -4.86
CA PHE A 243 10.32 -10.18 -4.63
C PHE A 243 10.68 -11.06 -5.82
N LYS A 244 11.99 -11.16 -6.05
CA LYS A 244 12.56 -12.08 -7.03
C LYS A 244 13.59 -12.96 -6.33
N LYS A 245 13.76 -14.18 -6.77
CA LYS A 245 14.84 -15.03 -6.27
C LYS A 245 16.14 -14.73 -7.02
N THR A 246 17.25 -14.74 -6.28
CA THR A 246 18.60 -14.50 -6.83
C THR A 246 19.68 -15.24 -6.03
N LYS A 247 20.76 -15.60 -6.70
CA LYS A 247 22.02 -16.05 -6.06
C LYS A 247 23.01 -14.89 -5.86
N SER A 248 22.77 -13.75 -6.52
CA SER A 248 23.64 -12.58 -6.41
C SER A 248 23.62 -12.01 -4.98
N ASN A 249 24.80 -11.59 -4.50
CA ASN A 249 24.96 -10.86 -3.24
C ASN A 249 25.11 -9.34 -3.46
N ALA A 250 24.75 -8.84 -4.68
CA ALA A 250 24.79 -7.42 -4.99
C ALA A 250 23.60 -6.68 -4.33
N GLY A 251 23.84 -5.45 -3.91
CA GLY A 251 22.83 -4.60 -3.27
C GLY A 251 22.97 -4.50 -1.76
N SER A 252 22.02 -3.81 -1.13
CA SER A 252 21.93 -3.69 0.31
C SER A 252 21.50 -5.03 0.92
N LYS A 253 22.14 -5.46 1.99
CA LYS A 253 21.86 -6.74 2.67
C LYS A 253 21.13 -6.48 3.97
N PHE A 254 20.10 -7.26 4.25
CA PHE A 254 19.27 -7.09 5.44
C PHE A 254 18.61 -8.41 5.87
N GLN A 255 18.04 -8.42 7.06
CA GLN A 255 17.37 -9.57 7.67
C GLN A 255 16.08 -9.14 8.39
N ASN A 256 15.33 -10.10 8.89
CA ASN A 256 14.14 -9.81 9.72
C ASN A 256 14.52 -8.93 10.93
N GLY A 257 13.67 -7.96 11.23
CA GLY A 257 13.90 -6.97 12.28
C GLY A 257 14.64 -5.71 11.82
N ASP A 258 15.20 -5.68 10.62
CA ASP A 258 15.80 -4.46 10.05
C ASP A 258 14.70 -3.51 9.54
N THR A 259 15.01 -2.23 9.51
CA THR A 259 14.21 -1.21 8.84
C THR A 259 14.90 -0.79 7.56
N LEU A 260 14.17 -0.79 6.44
CA LEU A 260 14.63 -0.29 5.17
C LEU A 260 14.10 1.12 4.93
N LEU A 261 15.00 2.07 4.71
CA LEU A 261 14.68 3.44 4.35
C LEU A 261 15.18 3.71 2.93
N ALA A 262 14.30 4.20 2.05
CA ALA A 262 14.75 4.68 0.74
C ALA A 262 15.62 5.92 0.92
N ARG A 263 16.78 5.99 0.24
CA ARG A 263 17.71 7.13 0.35
C ARG A 263 17.65 8.13 -0.80
N ILE A 264 16.96 7.79 -1.90
CA ILE A 264 16.98 8.54 -3.15
C ILE A 264 15.68 9.33 -3.37
N THR A 265 15.76 10.50 -4.03
CA THR A 265 14.63 11.28 -4.58
C THR A 265 13.87 10.46 -5.64
N PRO A 266 12.51 10.49 -5.70
CA PRO A 266 11.59 11.07 -4.73
C PRO A 266 11.15 10.08 -3.63
N CYS A 267 11.79 8.92 -3.55
CA CYS A 267 11.34 7.82 -2.68
C CYS A 267 11.43 8.18 -1.19
N LEU A 268 12.53 8.85 -0.76
CA LEU A 268 12.67 9.32 0.62
C LEU A 268 11.64 10.40 0.95
N GLU A 269 11.46 11.36 0.07
CA GLU A 269 10.51 12.47 0.23
C GLU A 269 9.08 11.96 0.36
N ASN A 270 8.73 10.91 -0.41
CA ASN A 270 7.46 10.22 -0.34
C ASN A 270 7.33 9.30 0.90
N GLY A 271 8.38 9.13 1.71
CA GLY A 271 8.37 8.37 2.96
C GLY A 271 8.43 6.85 2.77
N LYS A 272 9.00 6.35 1.67
CA LYS A 272 9.18 4.90 1.46
C LYS A 272 10.09 4.32 2.53
N THR A 273 9.48 3.60 3.47
CA THR A 273 10.14 2.95 4.63
C THR A 273 9.40 1.67 4.94
N ALA A 274 10.11 0.59 5.23
CA ALA A 274 9.49 -0.69 5.58
C ALA A 274 10.20 -1.38 6.75
N TYR A 275 9.44 -2.09 7.57
CA TYR A 275 9.94 -3.03 8.57
C TYR A 275 10.05 -4.42 7.94
N VAL A 276 11.19 -5.06 8.06
CA VAL A 276 11.45 -6.36 7.45
C VAL A 276 10.89 -7.47 8.31
N MET A 277 9.90 -8.19 7.77
CA MET A 277 9.34 -9.43 8.32
C MET A 277 9.05 -10.42 7.18
N GLY A 278 9.20 -11.71 7.47
CA GLY A 278 8.85 -12.79 6.53
C GLY A 278 9.93 -13.11 5.50
N ILE A 279 11.15 -12.59 5.68
CA ILE A 279 12.32 -13.07 4.96
C ILE A 279 12.78 -14.39 5.62
N ASP A 280 13.27 -15.33 4.83
CA ASP A 280 13.88 -16.56 5.36
C ASP A 280 15.05 -16.17 6.30
N SER A 281 14.85 -16.43 7.61
CA SER A 281 15.72 -15.90 8.67
C SER A 281 17.16 -16.41 8.60
N ASP A 282 17.36 -17.59 8.03
CA ASP A 282 18.68 -18.22 7.99
C ASP A 282 19.56 -17.64 6.87
N GLU A 283 18.95 -16.93 5.91
CA GLU A 283 19.65 -16.46 4.72
C GLU A 283 19.75 -14.95 4.63
N GLY A 284 18.81 -14.19 5.22
CA GLY A 284 18.66 -12.79 4.93
C GLY A 284 18.25 -12.54 3.48
N ALA A 285 18.33 -11.30 3.04
CA ALA A 285 17.96 -10.88 1.68
C ALA A 285 18.90 -9.82 1.14
N VAL A 286 18.82 -9.60 -0.17
CA VAL A 286 19.46 -8.48 -0.85
C VAL A 286 18.37 -7.54 -1.40
N GLY A 287 18.71 -6.27 -1.60
CA GLY A 287 17.78 -5.33 -2.19
C GLY A 287 18.47 -4.17 -2.88
N SER A 288 17.67 -3.19 -3.28
CA SER A 288 18.16 -2.00 -3.96
C SER A 288 19.36 -1.38 -3.24
N THR A 289 20.39 -0.96 -3.98
CA THR A 289 21.52 -0.16 -3.46
C THR A 289 21.08 1.21 -2.92
N GLU A 290 19.84 1.61 -3.23
CA GLU A 290 19.21 2.84 -2.73
C GLU A 290 18.46 2.65 -1.40
N PHE A 291 18.69 1.52 -0.69
CA PHE A 291 18.24 1.35 0.68
C PHE A 291 19.34 1.74 1.67
N ILE A 292 18.95 2.47 2.71
CA ILE A 292 19.65 2.53 3.98
C ILE A 292 19.03 1.45 4.86
N VAL A 293 19.84 0.50 5.30
CA VAL A 293 19.44 -0.55 6.25
C VAL A 293 19.72 -0.05 7.66
N MET A 294 18.72 -0.08 8.53
CA MET A 294 18.81 0.39 9.91
C MET A 294 18.51 -0.79 10.84
N ARG A 295 19.49 -1.23 11.58
CA ARG A 295 19.39 -2.34 12.56
C ARG A 295 19.44 -1.82 13.98
N SER A 296 18.61 -2.34 14.83
CA SER A 296 18.64 -2.02 16.26
C SER A 296 19.97 -2.40 16.90
N LYS A 297 20.50 -1.54 17.78
CA LYS A 297 21.73 -1.77 18.54
C LYS A 297 21.51 -1.60 20.04
N GLN A 298 20.97 -0.47 20.48
CA GLN A 298 20.66 -0.20 21.88
C GLN A 298 19.17 0.00 22.15
N ILE A 299 18.38 0.30 21.09
CA ILE A 299 16.93 0.39 21.13
C ILE A 299 16.33 -0.86 20.46
N ASN A 300 15.05 -1.17 20.71
CA ASN A 300 14.45 -2.34 20.05
C ASN A 300 14.13 -2.07 18.56
N PRO A 301 13.98 -3.12 17.73
CA PRO A 301 13.79 -2.96 16.28
C PRO A 301 12.51 -2.21 15.91
N TYR A 302 11.46 -2.31 16.72
CA TYR A 302 10.20 -1.60 16.49
C TYR A 302 10.38 -0.08 16.63
N MET A 303 11.19 0.36 17.63
CA MET A 303 11.53 1.77 17.81
C MET A 303 12.30 2.32 16.61
N VAL A 304 13.21 1.54 16.02
CA VAL A 304 13.95 1.95 14.82
C VAL A 304 13.00 2.25 13.66
N TYR A 305 12.04 1.37 13.43
CA TYR A 305 11.03 1.55 12.37
C TYR A 305 10.13 2.76 12.66
N LEU A 306 9.58 2.85 13.88
CA LEU A 306 8.67 3.94 14.25
C LEU A 306 9.37 5.29 14.22
N LEU A 307 10.64 5.38 14.66
CA LEU A 307 11.48 6.56 14.49
C LEU A 307 11.61 6.97 13.03
N ALA A 308 11.97 6.01 12.15
CA ALA A 308 12.16 6.25 10.73
C ALA A 308 10.86 6.71 10.01
N ARG A 309 9.70 6.44 10.59
CA ARG A 309 8.37 6.88 10.11
C ARG A 309 7.97 8.26 10.60
N THR A 310 8.65 8.84 11.60
CA THR A 310 8.33 10.19 12.06
C THR A 310 8.64 11.24 10.99
N ASN A 311 7.84 12.31 10.97
CA ASN A 311 8.09 13.44 10.08
C ASN A 311 9.43 14.10 10.36
N ASP A 312 9.78 14.27 11.64
CA ASP A 312 11.03 14.92 12.08
C ASP A 312 12.26 14.16 11.55
N PHE A 313 12.25 12.82 11.66
CA PHE A 313 13.34 11.99 11.12
C PHE A 313 13.41 12.10 9.59
N ARG A 314 12.28 12.05 8.90
CA ARG A 314 12.24 12.16 7.45
C ARG A 314 12.74 13.52 6.97
N GLU A 315 12.30 14.61 7.59
CA GLU A 315 12.77 15.95 7.24
C GLU A 315 14.26 16.13 7.53
N MET A 316 14.75 15.58 8.64
CA MET A 316 16.17 15.56 8.96
C MET A 316 16.95 14.79 7.88
N ALA A 317 16.49 13.60 7.49
CA ALA A 317 17.16 12.80 6.46
C ALA A 317 17.14 13.52 5.09
N ILE A 318 16.06 14.18 4.72
CA ILE A 318 15.96 14.99 3.49
C ILE A 318 16.99 16.14 3.51
N LYS A 319 17.17 16.83 4.63
CA LYS A 319 18.16 17.90 4.76
C LYS A 319 19.62 17.43 4.55
N THR A 320 19.87 16.13 4.70
CA THR A 320 21.19 15.56 4.41
C THR A 320 21.42 15.23 2.92
N MET A 321 20.40 15.37 2.08
CA MET A 321 20.50 14.95 0.69
C MET A 321 21.48 15.79 -0.12
N THR A 322 22.28 15.12 -0.93
CA THR A 322 23.22 15.73 -1.88
C THR A 322 23.15 15.02 -3.23
N GLY A 323 23.52 15.72 -4.28
CA GLY A 323 23.53 15.21 -5.66
C GLY A 323 22.85 16.15 -6.64
N SER A 324 22.77 15.75 -7.91
CA SER A 324 22.05 16.51 -8.95
C SER A 324 20.54 16.39 -8.80
N ASP A 325 19.81 17.37 -9.33
CA ASP A 325 18.34 17.39 -9.32
C ASP A 325 17.77 16.06 -9.83
N GLY A 326 16.78 15.55 -9.11
CA GLY A 326 16.11 14.27 -9.39
C GLY A 326 16.91 13.01 -9.03
N ARG A 327 18.17 13.14 -8.56
CA ARG A 327 19.02 12.00 -8.13
C ARG A 327 19.75 12.27 -6.82
N GLN A 328 19.19 13.09 -5.97
CA GLN A 328 19.76 13.36 -4.64
C GLN A 328 19.64 12.14 -3.74
N ARG A 329 20.62 11.96 -2.83
CA ARG A 329 20.69 10.85 -1.90
C ARG A 329 21.02 11.32 -0.50
N ALA A 330 20.29 10.82 0.49
CA ALA A 330 20.58 11.06 1.89
C ALA A 330 21.96 10.52 2.30
N GLN A 331 22.65 11.29 3.12
CA GLN A 331 24.02 10.99 3.58
C GLN A 331 23.98 10.28 4.92
N VAL A 332 24.31 8.99 4.92
CA VAL A 332 24.23 8.12 6.11
C VAL A 332 25.06 8.66 7.27
N GLU A 333 26.26 9.18 7.01
CA GLU A 333 27.14 9.68 8.06
C GLU A 333 26.59 10.92 8.76
N LEU A 334 25.87 11.78 8.04
CA LEU A 334 25.19 12.92 8.65
C LEU A 334 23.97 12.46 9.49
N ILE A 335 23.22 11.45 9.02
CA ILE A 335 22.12 10.87 9.78
C ILE A 335 22.65 10.23 11.07
N LYS A 336 23.75 9.46 11.02
CA LYS A 336 24.39 8.84 12.20
C LYS A 336 24.78 9.86 13.26
N GLY A 337 25.22 11.04 12.85
CA GLY A 337 25.65 12.13 13.75
C GLY A 337 24.51 12.88 14.44
N HIS A 338 23.26 12.67 13.99
CA HIS A 338 22.13 13.39 14.53
C HIS A 338 21.84 13.02 16.01
N GLU A 339 21.48 14.03 16.84
CA GLU A 339 21.15 13.82 18.25
C GLU A 339 19.91 12.93 18.42
N TYR A 340 19.99 12.00 19.33
CA TYR A 340 18.89 11.14 19.76
C TYR A 340 18.84 11.09 21.29
N ILE A 341 17.62 11.07 21.83
CA ILE A 341 17.39 10.93 23.26
C ILE A 341 17.15 9.45 23.55
N LEU A 342 18.16 8.80 24.15
CA LEU A 342 18.11 7.38 24.49
C LEU A 342 17.36 7.17 25.81
N PRO A 343 16.21 6.48 25.79
CA PRO A 343 15.47 6.13 27.00
C PRO A 343 16.24 5.14 27.88
N CYS A 344 15.88 5.06 29.15
CA CYS A 344 16.43 4.03 30.03
C CYS A 344 16.00 2.63 29.54
N LYS A 345 16.84 1.63 29.82
CA LYS A 345 16.69 0.25 29.30
C LYS A 345 15.34 -0.39 29.65
N GLU A 346 14.80 -0.10 30.83
CA GLU A 346 13.50 -0.62 31.29
C GLU A 346 12.35 -0.14 30.36
N ILE A 347 12.33 1.14 30.02
CA ILE A 347 11.30 1.72 29.12
C ILE A 347 11.43 1.14 27.70
N ILE A 348 12.66 0.95 27.20
CA ILE A 348 12.91 0.33 25.88
C ILE A 348 12.33 -1.10 25.85
N ILE A 349 12.59 -1.90 26.88
CA ILE A 349 12.10 -3.31 26.97
C ILE A 349 10.58 -3.30 27.03
N ARG A 350 10.00 -2.53 27.97
CA ARG A 350 8.55 -2.46 28.17
C ARG A 350 7.80 -2.00 26.92
N PHE A 351 8.34 -1.03 26.21
CA PHE A 351 7.78 -0.61 24.93
C PHE A 351 7.83 -1.75 23.90
N GLY A 352 8.97 -2.43 23.79
CA GLY A 352 9.13 -3.55 22.86
C GLY A 352 8.12 -4.67 23.13
N GLU A 353 7.91 -5.05 24.39
CA GLU A 353 6.93 -6.06 24.80
C GLU A 353 5.49 -5.65 24.44
N MET A 354 5.16 -4.37 24.59
CA MET A 354 3.82 -3.83 24.25
C MET A 354 3.57 -3.78 22.75
N VAL A 355 4.57 -3.41 21.95
CA VAL A 355 4.40 -3.18 20.51
C VAL A 355 4.65 -4.42 19.67
N LYS A 356 5.43 -5.38 20.16
CA LYS A 356 5.69 -6.65 19.47
C LYS A 356 4.41 -7.34 18.96
N PRO A 357 3.37 -7.60 19.79
CA PRO A 357 2.15 -8.27 19.33
C PRO A 357 1.38 -7.44 18.28
N VAL A 358 1.53 -6.11 18.29
CA VAL A 358 0.93 -5.23 17.28
C VAL A 358 1.59 -5.49 15.92
N PHE A 359 2.91 -5.51 15.84
CA PHE A 359 3.66 -5.80 14.60
C PHE A 359 3.39 -7.22 14.08
N GLU A 360 3.36 -8.21 14.97
CA GLU A 360 3.04 -9.61 14.63
C GLU A 360 1.61 -9.73 14.08
N SER A 361 0.64 -8.99 14.65
CA SER A 361 -0.74 -8.96 14.17
C SER A 361 -0.84 -8.32 12.78
N ILE A 362 -0.14 -7.20 12.53
CA ILE A 362 -0.08 -6.56 11.22
C ILE A 362 0.49 -7.55 10.18
N PHE A 363 1.57 -8.22 10.50
CA PHE A 363 2.18 -9.23 9.62
C PHE A 363 1.23 -10.38 9.31
N SER A 364 0.62 -10.97 10.34
CA SER A 364 -0.35 -12.07 10.18
C SER A 364 -1.52 -11.69 9.28
N LYS A 365 -2.10 -10.49 9.47
CA LYS A 365 -3.20 -9.99 8.63
C LYS A 365 -2.77 -9.74 7.19
N ASN A 366 -1.57 -9.24 6.98
CA ASN A 366 -1.03 -9.08 5.62
C ASN A 366 -0.85 -10.42 4.92
N CYS A 367 -0.33 -11.44 5.59
CA CYS A 367 -0.23 -12.80 5.06
C CYS A 367 -1.61 -13.39 4.75
N GLN A 368 -2.60 -13.20 5.63
CA GLN A 368 -3.98 -13.60 5.39
C GLN A 368 -4.55 -12.94 4.12
N ASN A 369 -4.32 -11.64 3.92
CA ASN A 369 -4.78 -10.92 2.74
C ASN A 369 -4.21 -11.49 1.44
N ILE A 370 -2.94 -11.88 1.44
CA ILE A 370 -2.31 -12.53 0.28
C ILE A 370 -3.01 -13.86 -0.04
N CYS A 371 -3.21 -14.71 0.96
CA CYS A 371 -3.90 -16.00 0.79
C CYS A 371 -5.36 -15.83 0.35
N LEU A 372 -6.07 -14.84 0.91
CA LEU A 372 -7.46 -14.51 0.54
C LEU A 372 -7.54 -14.04 -0.92
N ALA A 373 -6.65 -13.14 -1.35
CA ALA A 373 -6.61 -12.65 -2.72
C ALA A 373 -6.32 -13.80 -3.72
N GLU A 374 -5.34 -14.65 -3.43
CA GLU A 374 -5.05 -15.83 -4.28
C GLU A 374 -6.23 -16.78 -4.35
N SER A 375 -6.90 -17.04 -3.23
CA SER A 375 -8.07 -17.93 -3.18
C SER A 375 -9.23 -17.36 -3.97
N ARG A 376 -9.51 -16.05 -3.83
CA ARG A 376 -10.51 -15.33 -4.63
C ARG A 376 -10.20 -15.42 -6.11
N ASP A 377 -8.96 -15.17 -6.53
CA ASP A 377 -8.57 -15.13 -7.94
C ASP A 377 -8.66 -16.54 -8.59
N ARG A 378 -8.31 -17.59 -7.84
CA ARG A 378 -8.53 -18.99 -8.27
C ARG A 378 -10.01 -19.33 -8.41
N LEU A 379 -10.84 -18.87 -7.45
CA LEU A 379 -12.28 -19.09 -7.49
C LEU A 379 -12.92 -18.31 -8.63
N LEU A 380 -12.52 -17.06 -8.84
CA LEU A 380 -12.95 -16.22 -9.96
C LEU A 380 -12.72 -16.94 -11.31
N ALA A 381 -11.50 -17.45 -11.53
CA ALA A 381 -11.16 -18.17 -12.75
C ALA A 381 -11.99 -19.47 -12.97
N ARG A 382 -12.55 -20.05 -11.91
CA ARG A 382 -13.37 -21.27 -12.00
C ARG A 382 -14.86 -21.00 -12.17
N LEU A 383 -15.36 -19.91 -11.60
CA LEU A 383 -16.80 -19.61 -11.57
C LEU A 383 -17.26 -18.71 -12.70
N ILE A 384 -16.33 -17.96 -13.29
CA ILE A 384 -16.62 -16.97 -14.33
C ILE A 384 -15.75 -17.26 -15.58
N SER A 385 -15.53 -18.52 -15.91
CA SER A 385 -14.80 -18.94 -17.13
C SER A 385 -15.75 -19.09 -18.31
#